data_f3e38a66902cfb0787924320bbcf1a7f
#
_entry.id   f3e38a66902cfb0787924320bbcf1a7f
#
_cell.length_a   1.000
_cell.length_b   1.000
_cell.length_c   1.000
_cell.angle_alpha   90.00
_cell.angle_beta   90.00
_cell.angle_gamma   90.00
#
_symmetry.space_group_name_H-M   'P 1'
#
loop_
_entity.id
_entity.type
_entity.pdbx_description
1 polymer ?
#
loop_
_entity_poly.entity_id
_entity_poly.type
_entity_poly.pdbx_seq_one_letter_code
_entity_poly.pdbx_strand_id
1 'polypeptide(L)'
;MSEHIVLTLIKQADKAISAEDFDALMDFYADDAVLVVQPGQIAKGKTQIKEAFVAIAKHFKNTLTVTQGAAHVTEGADTALVIMETHLHTSDDSQPMTRRATYVFKRDQKLGWLCTVDNSYGTDLLDTEWR
;
A
#
# COMPACT_ATOMS: atom_id res chain seq x y z
N MET A 1 21.88 -6.77 9.97
CA MET A 1 21.54 -5.41 9.61
C MET A 1 20.06 -5.13 9.84
N SER A 2 19.79 -3.95 10.33
CA SER A 2 18.40 -3.58 10.58
C SER A 2 17.71 -3.23 9.27
N GLU A 3 16.45 -3.57 9.20
CA GLU A 3 15.57 -3.22 8.09
C GLU A 3 15.27 -1.73 8.13
N HIS A 4 15.10 -1.09 6.97
CA HIS A 4 14.68 0.31 6.93
C HIS A 4 13.31 0.44 7.58
N ILE A 5 13.11 1.53 8.34
CA ILE A 5 11.87 1.73 9.09
C ILE A 5 10.62 1.71 8.20
N VAL A 6 10.72 2.20 6.95
CA VAL A 6 9.55 2.20 6.07
C VAL A 6 9.08 0.79 5.75
N LEU A 7 9.98 -0.21 5.72
CA LEU A 7 9.57 -1.60 5.51
C LEU A 7 8.80 -2.14 6.71
N THR A 8 9.20 -1.74 7.92
CA THR A 8 8.45 -2.09 9.13
C THR A 8 7.06 -1.48 9.09
N LEU A 9 6.95 -0.22 8.66
CA LEU A 9 5.66 0.45 8.54
C LEU A 9 4.75 -0.23 7.52
N ILE A 10 5.31 -0.69 6.41
CA ILE A 10 4.53 -1.42 5.40
C ILE A 10 4.02 -2.74 5.98
N LYS A 11 4.85 -3.45 6.73
CA LYS A 11 4.42 -4.70 7.37
C LYS A 11 3.29 -4.48 8.36
N GLN A 12 3.34 -3.39 9.11
CA GLN A 12 2.27 -3.02 10.04
C GLN A 12 0.99 -2.69 9.28
N ALA A 13 1.11 -1.97 8.16
CA ALA A 13 -0.04 -1.66 7.32
C ALA A 13 -0.68 -2.94 6.77
N ASP A 14 0.15 -3.91 6.33
CA ASP A 14 -0.37 -5.17 5.82
C ASP A 14 -1.13 -5.96 6.89
N LYS A 15 -0.65 -5.92 8.12
CA LYS A 15 -1.35 -6.54 9.25
C LYS A 15 -2.71 -5.89 9.45
N ALA A 16 -2.77 -4.56 9.40
CA ALA A 16 -4.02 -3.82 9.54
C ALA A 16 -4.99 -4.15 8.41
N ILE A 17 -4.49 -4.27 7.17
CA ILE A 17 -5.32 -4.65 6.03
C ILE A 17 -5.89 -6.04 6.24
N SER A 18 -5.05 -6.99 6.61
CA SER A 18 -5.47 -8.39 6.80
C SER A 18 -6.45 -8.54 7.96
N ALA A 19 -6.31 -7.72 9.00
CA ALA A 19 -7.22 -7.70 10.14
C ALA A 19 -8.44 -6.82 9.91
N GLU A 20 -8.49 -6.09 8.81
CA GLU A 20 -9.53 -5.11 8.49
C GLU A 20 -9.65 -4.01 9.54
N ASP A 21 -8.52 -3.67 10.15
CA ASP A 21 -8.43 -2.54 11.08
C ASP A 21 -8.07 -1.29 10.30
N PHE A 22 -9.05 -0.75 9.59
CA PHE A 22 -8.80 0.34 8.66
C PHE A 22 -8.55 1.68 9.37
N ASP A 23 -8.98 1.82 10.60
CA ASP A 23 -8.64 3.03 11.37
C ASP A 23 -7.15 3.05 11.71
N ALA A 24 -6.59 1.92 12.14
CA ALA A 24 -5.16 1.82 12.38
C ALA A 24 -4.36 1.98 11.08
N LEU A 25 -4.88 1.44 9.98
CA LEU A 25 -4.23 1.57 8.67
C LEU A 25 -4.06 3.03 8.27
N MET A 26 -5.00 3.90 8.64
CA MET A 26 -4.93 5.31 8.23
C MET A 26 -3.75 6.05 8.86
N ASP A 27 -3.19 5.55 9.95
CA ASP A 27 -1.98 6.15 10.54
C ASP A 27 -0.74 5.96 9.66
N PHE A 28 -0.79 5.04 8.73
CA PHE A 28 0.30 4.77 7.77
C PHE A 28 0.40 5.89 6.72
N TYR A 29 -0.68 6.58 6.43
CA TYR A 29 -0.78 7.51 5.32
C TYR A 29 -0.64 8.96 5.77
N ALA A 30 -0.04 9.78 4.89
CA ALA A 30 -0.10 11.24 5.04
C ALA A 30 -1.55 11.70 4.81
N ASP A 31 -1.89 12.88 5.36
CA ASP A 31 -3.25 13.40 5.23
C ASP A 31 -3.69 13.59 3.78
N ASP A 32 -2.74 13.93 2.91
CA ASP A 32 -2.99 14.18 1.48
C ASP A 32 -2.50 13.03 0.60
N ALA A 33 -2.36 11.84 1.16
CA ALA A 33 -1.87 10.68 0.43
C ALA A 33 -2.79 10.31 -0.74
N VAL A 34 -2.21 9.62 -1.72
CA VAL A 34 -2.93 9.12 -2.88
C VAL A 34 -2.73 7.60 -2.96
N LEU A 35 -3.81 6.88 -3.13
CA LEU A 35 -3.80 5.44 -3.35
C LEU A 35 -4.28 5.15 -4.76
N VAL A 36 -3.51 4.38 -5.52
CA VAL A 36 -3.98 3.85 -6.79
C VAL A 36 -4.86 2.64 -6.49
N VAL A 37 -6.18 2.80 -6.60
CA VAL A 37 -7.14 1.75 -6.29
C VAL A 37 -7.13 0.69 -7.37
N GLN A 38 -7.14 1.14 -8.61
CA GLN A 38 -7.01 0.31 -9.81
C GLN A 38 -6.66 1.24 -10.96
N PRO A 39 -6.24 0.72 -12.12
CA PRO A 39 -5.96 1.59 -13.26
C PRO A 39 -7.16 2.48 -13.57
N GLY A 40 -6.92 3.78 -13.68
CA GLY A 40 -7.97 4.75 -13.94
C GLY A 40 -8.71 5.26 -12.72
N GLN A 41 -8.42 4.73 -11.52
CA GLN A 41 -9.12 5.15 -10.31
C GLN A 41 -8.13 5.36 -9.17
N ILE A 42 -8.16 6.56 -8.58
CA ILE A 42 -7.33 6.88 -7.42
C ILE A 42 -8.23 7.35 -6.28
N ALA A 43 -7.73 7.14 -5.05
CA ALA A 43 -8.35 7.68 -3.83
C ALA A 43 -7.41 8.74 -3.28
N LYS A 44 -7.94 9.91 -2.96
CA LYS A 44 -7.16 11.03 -2.43
C LYS A 44 -7.59 11.33 -1.00
N GLY A 45 -6.62 11.36 -0.11
CA GLY A 45 -6.85 11.66 1.30
C GLY A 45 -7.36 10.45 2.08
N LYS A 46 -7.24 10.54 3.40
CA LYS A 46 -7.52 9.37 4.26
C LYS A 46 -8.95 8.88 4.17
N THR A 47 -9.92 9.78 4.04
CA THR A 47 -11.33 9.36 3.98
C THR A 47 -11.58 8.50 2.75
N GLN A 48 -11.13 8.95 1.58
CA GLN A 48 -11.32 8.19 0.34
C GLN A 48 -10.50 6.90 0.36
N ILE A 49 -9.29 6.93 0.93
CA ILE A 49 -8.44 5.75 1.02
C ILE A 49 -9.12 4.69 1.90
N LYS A 50 -9.67 5.10 3.05
CA LYS A 50 -10.37 4.17 3.94
C LYS A 50 -11.57 3.55 3.22
N GLU A 51 -12.37 4.38 2.54
CA GLU A 51 -13.52 3.89 1.78
C GLU A 51 -13.10 2.87 0.71
N ALA A 52 -11.96 3.14 0.05
CA ALA A 52 -11.43 2.22 -0.96
C ALA A 52 -11.07 0.87 -0.35
N PHE A 53 -10.41 0.86 0.82
CA PHE A 53 -10.06 -0.40 1.46
C PHE A 53 -11.27 -1.17 1.94
N VAL A 54 -12.30 -0.48 2.42
CA VAL A 54 -13.56 -1.15 2.78
C VAL A 54 -14.16 -1.84 1.55
N ALA A 55 -14.16 -1.17 0.40
CA ALA A 55 -14.68 -1.74 -0.84
C ALA A 55 -13.81 -2.91 -1.33
N ILE A 56 -12.49 -2.79 -1.23
CA ILE A 56 -11.57 -3.86 -1.61
C ILE A 56 -11.81 -5.09 -0.74
N ALA A 57 -11.96 -4.89 0.58
CA ALA A 57 -12.23 -6.01 1.48
C ALA A 57 -13.51 -6.73 1.09
N LYS A 58 -14.57 -6.01 0.78
CA LYS A 58 -15.84 -6.60 0.36
C LYS A 58 -15.70 -7.36 -0.95
N HIS A 59 -14.92 -6.83 -1.89
CA HIS A 59 -14.68 -7.49 -3.18
C HIS A 59 -14.07 -8.88 -2.98
N PHE A 60 -13.19 -9.03 -2.00
CA PHE A 60 -12.56 -10.30 -1.67
C PHE A 60 -13.28 -11.05 -0.56
N LYS A 61 -14.54 -10.70 -0.28
CA LYS A 61 -15.40 -11.37 0.71
C LYS A 61 -14.76 -11.41 2.10
N ASN A 62 -14.02 -10.37 2.43
CA ASN A 62 -13.36 -10.19 3.73
C ASN A 62 -12.35 -11.32 4.04
N THR A 63 -11.68 -11.84 3.01
CA THR A 63 -10.69 -12.92 3.16
C THR A 63 -9.29 -12.52 2.70
N LEU A 64 -9.08 -11.25 2.34
CA LEU A 64 -7.81 -10.80 1.79
C LEU A 64 -6.71 -10.85 2.84
N THR A 65 -5.58 -11.47 2.49
CA THR A 65 -4.36 -11.46 3.28
C THR A 65 -3.24 -10.92 2.42
N VAL A 66 -2.43 -10.03 2.99
CA VAL A 66 -1.32 -9.38 2.29
C VAL A 66 -0.01 -9.78 2.96
N THR A 67 0.94 -10.26 2.15
CA THR A 67 2.30 -10.55 2.62
C THR A 67 3.30 -9.92 1.65
N GLN A 68 4.54 -9.76 2.10
CA GLN A 68 5.56 -9.08 1.32
C GLN A 68 6.70 -10.01 0.97
N GLY A 69 7.27 -9.80 -0.22
CA GLY A 69 8.47 -10.49 -0.67
C GLY A 69 9.68 -9.56 -0.71
N ALA A 70 10.43 -9.60 -1.80
CA ALA A 70 11.64 -8.80 -1.95
C ALA A 70 11.31 -7.31 -1.97
N ALA A 71 12.19 -6.49 -1.43
CA ALA A 71 12.00 -5.04 -1.34
C ALA A 71 13.30 -4.30 -1.58
N HIS A 72 13.19 -3.11 -2.15
CA HIS A 72 14.31 -2.19 -2.33
C HIS A 72 13.87 -0.79 -1.93
N VAL A 73 14.67 -0.14 -1.09
CA VAL A 73 14.39 1.21 -0.61
C VAL A 73 15.47 2.14 -1.15
N THR A 74 15.04 3.24 -1.78
CA THR A 74 15.93 4.32 -2.20
C THR A 74 15.52 5.58 -1.44
N GLU A 75 16.39 6.04 -0.56
CA GLU A 75 16.10 7.20 0.28
C GLU A 75 16.77 8.45 -0.26
N GLY A 76 15.99 9.51 -0.44
CA GLY A 76 16.48 10.86 -0.71
C GLY A 76 16.56 11.65 0.58
N ALA A 77 16.43 12.98 0.50
CA ALA A 77 16.55 13.83 1.69
C ALA A 77 15.40 13.56 2.68
N ASP A 78 14.18 13.88 2.29
CA ASP A 78 12.99 13.68 3.12
C ASP A 78 12.00 12.74 2.47
N THR A 79 12.46 11.94 1.52
CA THR A 79 11.60 11.09 0.69
C THR A 79 12.24 9.72 0.55
N ALA A 80 11.45 8.67 0.54
CA ALA A 80 11.92 7.32 0.25
C ALA A 80 11.00 6.69 -0.78
N LEU A 81 11.62 6.06 -1.78
CA LEU A 81 10.91 5.26 -2.78
C LEU A 81 11.12 3.79 -2.42
N VAL A 82 10.03 3.04 -2.33
CA VAL A 82 10.09 1.60 -2.07
C VAL A 82 9.53 0.87 -3.28
N ILE A 83 10.26 -0.14 -3.74
CA ILE A 83 9.76 -1.09 -4.74
C ILE A 83 9.70 -2.44 -4.02
N MET A 84 8.56 -3.11 -4.07
CA MET A 84 8.36 -4.29 -3.23
C MET A 84 7.42 -5.28 -3.90
N GLU A 85 7.78 -6.56 -3.80
CA GLU A 85 6.84 -7.61 -4.18
C GLU A 85 5.77 -7.75 -3.11
N THR A 86 4.53 -7.69 -3.53
CA THR A 86 3.37 -7.83 -2.65
C THR A 86 2.57 -9.04 -3.11
N HIS A 87 2.28 -9.94 -2.17
CA HIS A 87 1.53 -11.16 -2.44
C HIS A 87 0.14 -11.03 -1.82
N LEU A 88 -0.89 -11.21 -2.66
CA LEU A 88 -2.28 -11.11 -2.24
C LEU A 88 -2.90 -12.51 -2.26
N HIS A 89 -3.49 -12.91 -1.14
CA HIS A 89 -4.11 -14.22 -0.98
C HIS A 89 -5.56 -14.06 -0.53
N THR A 90 -6.42 -14.95 -1.01
CA THR A 90 -7.80 -15.02 -0.55
C THR A 90 -8.14 -16.47 -0.21
N SER A 91 -9.22 -16.69 0.54
CA SER A 91 -9.59 -18.03 0.97
C SER A 91 -10.42 -18.80 -0.06
N ASP A 92 -10.71 -18.21 -1.20
CA ASP A 92 -11.58 -18.85 -2.21
C ASP A 92 -10.80 -19.67 -3.23
N ASP A 93 -9.57 -20.06 -2.91
CA ASP A 93 -8.69 -20.86 -3.74
C ASP A 93 -8.23 -20.22 -5.03
N SER A 94 -8.45 -18.92 -5.18
CA SER A 94 -7.88 -18.18 -6.28
C SER A 94 -6.37 -18.26 -6.24
N GLN A 95 -5.73 -18.22 -7.40
CA GLN A 95 -4.28 -18.15 -7.46
C GLN A 95 -3.81 -16.90 -6.72
N PRO A 96 -2.76 -17.01 -5.89
CA PRO A 96 -2.18 -15.83 -5.28
C PRO A 96 -1.74 -14.84 -6.37
N MET A 97 -2.01 -13.56 -6.14
CA MET A 97 -1.56 -12.51 -7.05
C MET A 97 -0.27 -11.91 -6.51
N THR A 98 0.71 -11.73 -7.38
CA THR A 98 1.95 -11.04 -7.03
C THR A 98 2.00 -9.73 -7.80
N ARG A 99 2.23 -8.64 -7.09
CA ARG A 99 2.38 -7.32 -7.68
C ARG A 99 3.74 -6.76 -7.30
N ARG A 100 4.27 -5.88 -8.13
CA ARG A 100 5.47 -5.11 -7.82
C ARG A 100 5.05 -3.70 -7.47
N ALA A 101 4.70 -3.53 -6.20
CA ALA A 101 4.17 -2.27 -5.70
C ALA A 101 5.27 -1.22 -5.59
N THR A 102 4.89 0.03 -5.77
CA THR A 102 5.77 1.16 -5.48
C THR A 102 5.10 2.04 -4.43
N TYR A 103 5.92 2.52 -3.48
CA TYR A 103 5.46 3.43 -2.43
C TYR A 103 6.37 4.63 -2.41
N VAL A 104 5.80 5.80 -2.18
CA VAL A 104 6.59 6.99 -1.88
C VAL A 104 6.26 7.41 -0.46
N PHE A 105 7.30 7.53 0.36
CA PHE A 105 7.19 8.00 1.74
C PHE A 105 7.81 9.38 1.84
N LYS A 106 7.22 10.19 2.71
CA LYS A 106 7.76 11.50 3.05
C LYS A 106 7.99 11.55 4.56
N ARG A 107 9.10 12.15 4.98
CA ARG A 107 9.39 12.27 6.39
C ARG A 107 8.71 13.50 6.97
N ASP A 108 7.84 13.29 7.95
CA ASP A 108 7.21 14.33 8.73
C ASP A 108 8.05 14.57 9.99
N GLN A 109 8.27 15.83 10.36
CA GLN A 109 9.12 16.16 11.51
C GLN A 109 8.59 15.63 12.83
N LYS A 110 7.27 15.48 12.95
CA LYS A 110 6.63 15.02 14.19
C LYS A 110 6.26 13.56 14.16
N LEU A 111 5.77 13.10 13.02
CA LEU A 111 5.15 11.78 12.91
C LEU A 111 6.07 10.72 12.29
N GLY A 112 7.24 11.13 11.82
CA GLY A 112 8.15 10.23 11.13
C GLY A 112 7.75 10.01 9.67
N TRP A 113 8.03 8.83 9.14
CA TRP A 113 7.73 8.53 7.75
C TRP A 113 6.25 8.24 7.55
N LEU A 114 5.65 8.87 6.56
CA LEU A 114 4.25 8.64 6.18
C LEU A 114 4.19 8.34 4.68
N CYS A 115 3.33 7.41 4.30
CA CYS A 115 3.14 7.07 2.90
C CYS A 115 2.35 8.18 2.22
N THR A 116 2.88 8.72 1.14
CA THR A 116 2.23 9.78 0.38
C THR A 116 1.69 9.30 -0.97
N VAL A 117 2.30 8.25 -1.55
CA VAL A 117 1.76 7.59 -2.75
C VAL A 117 1.86 6.08 -2.55
N ASP A 118 0.73 5.40 -2.71
CA ASP A 118 0.64 3.95 -2.60
C ASP A 118 0.14 3.40 -3.93
N ASN A 119 1.01 2.70 -4.65
CA ASN A 119 0.71 2.17 -5.97
C ASN A 119 1.04 0.68 -6.01
N SER A 120 0.03 -0.16 -5.77
CA SER A 120 0.24 -1.61 -5.79
C SER A 120 0.37 -2.19 -7.21
N TYR A 121 0.07 -1.41 -8.22
CA TYR A 121 0.19 -1.85 -9.62
C TYR A 121 1.59 -1.60 -10.19
N GLY A 122 2.38 -0.71 -9.56
CA GLY A 122 3.73 -0.40 -10.02
C GLY A 122 3.76 0.04 -11.47
N THR A 123 4.67 -0.52 -12.25
CA THR A 123 4.83 -0.17 -13.66
C THR A 123 3.74 -0.78 -14.56
N ASP A 124 2.91 -1.67 -14.04
CA ASP A 124 1.82 -2.25 -14.81
C ASP A 124 0.81 -1.19 -15.26
N LEU A 125 0.81 -0.03 -14.62
CA LEU A 125 -0.03 1.09 -15.05
C LEU A 125 0.28 1.52 -16.49
N LEU A 126 1.50 1.27 -16.96
CA LEU A 126 1.88 1.61 -18.34
C LEU A 126 1.24 0.69 -19.37
N ASP A 127 0.77 -0.46 -18.94
CA ASP A 127 0.20 -1.48 -19.82
C ASP A 127 -1.32 -1.32 -20.00
N THR A 128 -1.90 -0.28 -19.40
CA THR A 128 -3.34 -0.06 -19.43
C THR A 128 -3.67 1.16 -20.28
N GLU A 129 -4.95 1.30 -20.65
CA GLU A 129 -5.42 2.41 -21.49
C GLU A 129 -6.08 3.54 -20.68
N TRP A 130 -5.91 3.53 -19.38
CA TRP A 130 -6.62 4.49 -18.52
C TRP A 130 -6.06 5.92 -18.59
N ARG A 131 -4.90 6.09 -19.16
CA ARG A 131 -4.21 7.39 -19.22
C ARG A 131 -5.02 8.47 -19.94
#